data_d53bdae9e2001d5932cd1de56cf371be
#
_entry.id   d53bdae9e2001d5932cd1de56cf371be
#
_cell.length_a   1.000
_cell.length_b   1.000
_cell.length_c   1.000
_cell.angle_alpha   90.00
_cell.angle_beta   90.00
_cell.angle_gamma   90.00
#
_symmetry.space_group_name_H-M   'P 1'
#
loop_
_entity.id
_entity.type
_entity.pdbx_description
1 polymer ?
#
loop_
_entity_poly.entity_id
_entity_poly.type
_entity_poly.pdbx_seq_one_letter_code
_entity_poly.pdbx_strand_id
1 'polypeptide(L)'
;MNRDEAIKLIKEKLNNENLVKHSIAVGAIMKGLAKYFGKDEERWELCGLLHDIDYGETMNDPDKHSLIGGKMLREMGFDEEFVNAVEAHNERHGIPRNSLMAKALFAADPISGLITATALVMPDKKLASVKVKSVKKKFKAKEFAKGANREQIKTCETELGIPLSEFIEIALNSMKEVSDELGL
;
A
#
# COMPACT_ATOMS: atom_id res chain seq x y z
N MET A 1 10.24 2.00 16.38
CA MET A 1 9.66 3.13 15.58
C MET A 1 8.14 3.06 15.72
N ASN A 2 7.51 4.17 16.06
CA ASN A 2 6.05 4.29 16.08
C ASN A 2 5.54 4.95 14.78
N ARG A 3 4.20 5.05 14.63
CA ARG A 3 3.55 5.63 13.44
C ARG A 3 3.97 7.09 13.15
N ASP A 4 4.04 7.93 14.19
CA ASP A 4 4.37 9.35 14.01
C ASP A 4 5.83 9.54 13.56
N GLU A 5 6.73 8.73 14.11
CA GLU A 5 8.14 8.69 13.68
C GLU A 5 8.26 8.23 12.23
N ALA A 6 7.49 7.23 11.80
CA ALA A 6 7.48 6.76 10.43
C ALA A 6 6.94 7.82 9.46
N ILE A 7 5.85 8.51 9.82
CA ILE A 7 5.30 9.60 8.99
C ILE A 7 6.29 10.75 8.86
N LYS A 8 6.99 11.12 9.94
CA LYS A 8 8.04 12.14 9.88
C LYS A 8 9.15 11.71 8.93
N LEU A 9 9.61 10.47 9.03
CA LEU A 9 10.67 9.92 8.19
C LEU A 9 10.29 9.91 6.71
N ILE A 10 9.09 9.44 6.36
CA ILE A 10 8.66 9.42 4.95
C ILE A 10 8.47 10.82 4.38
N LYS A 11 8.05 11.81 5.18
CA LYS A 11 8.00 13.22 4.74
C LYS A 11 9.39 13.75 4.39
N GLU A 12 10.41 13.41 5.18
CA GLU A 12 11.80 13.79 4.93
C GLU A 12 12.39 13.09 3.71
N LYS A 13 12.09 11.78 3.52
CA LYS A 13 12.66 10.95 2.46
C LYS A 13 11.99 11.13 1.10
N LEU A 14 10.68 11.22 1.06
CA LEU A 14 9.94 11.26 -0.19
C LEU A 14 9.86 12.66 -0.80
N ASN A 15 9.88 13.70 0.03
CA ASN A 15 9.80 15.11 -0.38
C ASN A 15 8.70 15.40 -1.44
N ASN A 16 7.60 14.64 -1.36
CA ASN A 16 6.46 14.71 -2.25
C ASN A 16 5.18 14.32 -1.49
N GLU A 17 4.25 15.25 -1.39
CA GLU A 17 3.03 15.07 -0.60
C GLU A 17 2.16 13.90 -1.12
N ASN A 18 2.10 13.69 -2.43
CA ASN A 18 1.31 12.60 -3.00
C ASN A 18 1.92 11.24 -2.67
N LEU A 19 3.25 11.11 -2.64
CA LEU A 19 3.94 9.89 -2.24
C LEU A 19 3.73 9.62 -0.74
N VAL A 20 3.78 10.67 0.09
CA VAL A 20 3.47 10.55 1.53
C VAL A 20 2.04 10.07 1.74
N LYS A 21 1.07 10.67 1.03
CA LYS A 21 -0.34 10.23 1.09
C LYS A 21 -0.52 8.79 0.62
N HIS A 22 0.18 8.39 -0.44
CA HIS A 22 0.19 7.00 -0.90
C HIS A 22 0.68 6.06 0.21
N SER A 23 1.81 6.35 0.83
CA SER A 23 2.35 5.56 1.94
C SER A 23 1.37 5.48 3.13
N ILE A 24 0.69 6.59 3.47
CA ILE A 24 -0.35 6.59 4.51
C ILE A 24 -1.54 5.69 4.12
N ALA A 25 -1.98 5.76 2.87
CA ALA A 25 -3.07 4.91 2.37
C ALA A 25 -2.71 3.42 2.42
N VAL A 26 -1.50 3.06 1.97
CA VAL A 26 -1.00 1.66 2.04
C VAL A 26 -0.84 1.22 3.49
N GLY A 27 -0.32 2.07 4.38
CA GLY A 27 -0.23 1.80 5.81
C GLY A 27 -1.59 1.48 6.43
N ALA A 28 -2.61 2.30 6.14
CA ALA A 28 -3.97 2.06 6.62
C ALA A 28 -4.55 0.73 6.10
N ILE A 29 -4.36 0.41 4.83
CA ILE A 29 -4.80 -0.87 4.25
C ILE A 29 -4.10 -2.04 4.93
N MET A 30 -2.79 -1.97 5.12
CA MET A 30 -2.01 -3.00 5.80
C MET A 30 -2.49 -3.23 7.24
N LYS A 31 -2.81 -2.16 7.98
CA LYS A 31 -3.44 -2.25 9.30
C LYS A 31 -4.77 -2.99 9.27
N GLY A 32 -5.64 -2.65 8.32
CA GLY A 32 -6.93 -3.33 8.14
C GLY A 32 -6.78 -4.81 7.81
N LEU A 33 -5.79 -5.16 6.98
CA LEU A 33 -5.47 -6.55 6.66
C LEU A 33 -4.87 -7.30 7.87
N ALA A 34 -4.03 -6.63 8.66
CA ALA A 34 -3.53 -7.20 9.92
C ALA A 34 -4.67 -7.55 10.87
N LYS A 35 -5.63 -6.64 11.05
CA LYS A 35 -6.84 -6.86 11.84
C LYS A 35 -7.65 -8.04 11.32
N TYR A 36 -7.84 -8.14 10.01
CA TYR A 36 -8.54 -9.25 9.35
C TYR A 36 -7.89 -10.60 9.65
N PHE A 37 -6.56 -10.66 9.61
CA PHE A 37 -5.78 -11.87 9.85
C PHE A 37 -5.39 -12.12 11.31
N GLY A 38 -5.79 -11.26 12.26
CA GLY A 38 -5.39 -11.36 13.66
C GLY A 38 -3.87 -11.22 13.86
N LYS A 39 -3.25 -10.31 13.11
CA LYS A 39 -1.82 -9.99 13.15
C LYS A 39 -1.58 -8.67 13.87
N ASP A 40 -0.30 -8.33 14.10
CA ASP A 40 0.13 -7.09 14.71
C ASP A 40 -0.18 -5.90 13.78
N GLU A 41 -1.21 -5.13 14.15
CA GLU A 41 -1.72 -4.00 13.38
C GLU A 41 -0.69 -2.88 13.23
N GLU A 42 0.05 -2.56 14.32
CA GLU A 42 1.06 -1.49 14.30
C GLU A 42 2.23 -1.85 13.40
N ARG A 43 2.70 -3.09 13.50
CA ARG A 43 3.79 -3.59 12.67
C ARG A 43 3.43 -3.59 11.19
N TRP A 44 2.22 -4.01 10.83
CA TRP A 44 1.78 -4.04 9.45
C TRP A 44 1.52 -2.63 8.89
N GLU A 45 0.98 -1.72 9.70
CA GLU A 45 0.85 -0.32 9.35
C GLU A 45 2.22 0.30 9.03
N LEU A 46 3.23 0.07 9.87
CA LEU A 46 4.60 0.52 9.64
C LEU A 46 5.16 -0.04 8.32
N CYS A 47 4.90 -1.31 7.99
CA CYS A 47 5.35 -1.90 6.74
C CYS A 47 4.76 -1.16 5.53
N GLY A 48 3.47 -0.86 5.56
CA GLY A 48 2.83 -0.08 4.50
C GLY A 48 3.31 1.37 4.44
N LEU A 49 3.56 2.02 5.58
CA LEU A 49 4.11 3.37 5.62
C LEU A 49 5.53 3.46 5.01
N LEU A 50 6.35 2.46 5.24
CA LEU A 50 7.77 2.48 4.89
C LEU A 50 8.11 1.74 3.58
N HIS A 51 7.12 1.16 2.88
CA HIS A 51 7.38 0.32 1.71
C HIS A 51 8.11 1.07 0.59
N ASP A 52 7.82 2.34 0.41
CA ASP A 52 8.38 3.22 -0.62
C ASP A 52 9.43 4.21 -0.08
N ILE A 53 10.05 3.94 1.08
CA ILE A 53 10.97 4.87 1.75
C ILE A 53 12.11 5.38 0.86
N ASP A 54 12.51 4.59 -0.13
CA ASP A 54 13.57 4.93 -1.09
C ASP A 54 13.04 5.57 -2.39
N TYR A 55 11.72 5.67 -2.58
CA TYR A 55 11.17 6.08 -3.86
C TYR A 55 11.52 7.52 -4.24
N GLY A 56 11.77 8.40 -3.26
CA GLY A 56 12.25 9.77 -3.52
C GLY A 56 13.58 9.83 -4.27
N GLU A 57 14.46 8.83 -4.08
CA GLU A 57 15.76 8.75 -4.75
C GLU A 57 15.79 7.70 -5.88
N THR A 58 14.85 6.74 -5.91
CA THR A 58 14.84 5.64 -6.88
C THR A 58 13.77 5.77 -7.96
N MET A 59 12.97 6.83 -7.97
CA MET A 59 11.87 7.04 -8.90
C MET A 59 12.29 6.88 -10.39
N ASN A 60 13.52 7.25 -10.73
CA ASN A 60 14.08 7.12 -12.07
C ASN A 60 14.97 5.86 -12.23
N ASP A 61 15.07 5.03 -11.22
CA ASP A 61 15.89 3.82 -11.23
C ASP A 61 15.10 2.64 -10.60
N PRO A 62 14.11 2.10 -11.34
CA PRO A 62 13.22 1.07 -10.80
C PRO A 62 13.96 -0.25 -10.48
N ASP A 63 15.17 -0.43 -10.96
CA ASP A 63 16.00 -1.61 -10.66
C ASP A 63 16.68 -1.50 -9.29
N LYS A 64 16.68 -0.31 -8.67
CA LYS A 64 17.16 -0.08 -7.30
C LYS A 64 16.03 0.09 -6.30
N HIS A 65 14.85 0.52 -6.78
CA HIS A 65 13.68 0.71 -5.94
C HIS A 65 13.35 -0.57 -5.15
N SER A 66 12.99 -0.40 -3.91
CA SER A 66 12.76 -1.39 -2.84
C SER A 66 14.04 -2.07 -2.29
N LEU A 67 15.09 -2.26 -3.08
CA LEU A 67 16.36 -2.81 -2.57
C LEU A 67 17.11 -1.81 -1.69
N ILE A 68 17.13 -0.54 -2.10
CA ILE A 68 17.68 0.54 -1.26
C ILE A 68 16.82 0.71 0.00
N GLY A 69 15.50 0.67 -0.14
CA GLY A 69 14.56 0.68 0.99
C GLY A 69 14.81 -0.45 1.97
N GLY A 70 14.97 -1.69 1.47
CA GLY A 70 15.30 -2.84 2.30
C GLY A 70 16.62 -2.68 3.05
N LYS A 71 17.65 -2.13 2.39
CA LYS A 71 18.92 -1.81 3.07
C LYS A 71 18.74 -0.79 4.20
N MET A 72 18.02 0.31 3.93
CA MET A 72 17.73 1.32 4.96
C MET A 72 16.99 0.72 6.15
N LEU A 73 16.01 -0.14 5.91
CA LEU A 73 15.23 -0.77 6.97
C LEU A 73 16.07 -1.75 7.81
N ARG A 74 17.00 -2.51 7.21
CA ARG A 74 17.97 -3.32 7.95
C ARG A 74 18.87 -2.47 8.86
N GLU A 75 19.37 -1.35 8.35
CA GLU A 75 20.17 -0.40 9.11
C GLU A 75 19.38 0.23 10.28
N MET A 76 18.06 0.36 10.15
CA MET A 76 17.15 0.79 11.22
C MET A 76 16.77 -0.31 12.22
N GLY A 77 17.21 -1.56 11.98
CA GLY A 77 16.97 -2.69 12.88
C GLY A 77 15.67 -3.45 12.66
N PHE A 78 15.01 -3.27 11.51
CA PHE A 78 13.86 -4.11 11.12
C PHE A 78 14.35 -5.53 10.77
N ASP A 79 13.53 -6.53 11.11
CA ASP A 79 13.86 -7.92 10.83
C ASP A 79 13.63 -8.31 9.35
N GLU A 80 14.16 -9.47 8.95
CA GLU A 80 14.13 -9.93 7.57
C GLU A 80 12.72 -10.23 7.04
N GLU A 81 11.74 -10.55 7.88
CA GLU A 81 10.35 -10.70 7.41
C GLU A 81 9.78 -9.37 6.93
N PHE A 82 10.02 -8.30 7.71
CA PHE A 82 9.60 -6.95 7.36
C PHE A 82 10.32 -6.47 6.09
N VAL A 83 11.63 -6.65 6.05
CA VAL A 83 12.46 -6.24 4.91
C VAL A 83 12.09 -7.02 3.65
N ASN A 84 11.88 -8.34 3.74
CA ASN A 84 11.41 -9.15 2.61
C ASN A 84 10.06 -8.62 2.07
N ALA A 85 9.13 -8.22 2.95
CA ALA A 85 7.86 -7.66 2.48
C ALA A 85 8.08 -6.41 1.62
N VAL A 86 8.98 -5.52 2.05
CA VAL A 86 9.32 -4.30 1.32
C VAL A 86 10.07 -4.61 0.04
N GLU A 87 11.10 -5.45 0.05
CA GLU A 87 11.87 -5.79 -1.16
C GLU A 87 11.03 -6.53 -2.20
N ALA A 88 10.13 -7.42 -1.75
CA ALA A 88 9.31 -8.26 -2.63
C ALA A 88 8.09 -7.55 -3.23
N HIS A 89 7.74 -6.31 -2.78
CA HIS A 89 6.62 -5.59 -3.39
C HIS A 89 6.95 -5.11 -4.81
N ASN A 90 8.22 -4.87 -5.11
CA ASN A 90 8.67 -4.62 -6.47
C ASN A 90 8.90 -5.94 -7.23
N GLU A 91 7.96 -6.34 -8.07
CA GLU A 91 8.01 -7.60 -8.81
C GLU A 91 9.21 -7.76 -9.75
N ARG A 92 9.87 -6.64 -10.12
CA ARG A 92 11.06 -6.66 -11.01
C ARG A 92 12.20 -7.48 -10.45
N HIS A 93 12.32 -7.57 -9.14
CA HIS A 93 13.42 -8.30 -8.48
C HIS A 93 13.19 -9.81 -8.40
N GLY A 94 11.97 -10.29 -8.65
CA GLY A 94 11.64 -11.71 -8.52
C GLY A 94 11.83 -12.28 -7.12
N ILE A 95 11.86 -11.43 -6.11
CA ILE A 95 12.02 -11.83 -4.70
C ILE A 95 10.75 -12.54 -4.23
N PRO A 96 10.86 -13.77 -3.67
CA PRO A 96 9.69 -14.49 -3.17
C PRO A 96 9.00 -13.76 -2.01
N ARG A 97 7.68 -13.70 -2.04
CA ARG A 97 6.85 -13.20 -0.91
C ARG A 97 6.67 -14.30 0.12
N ASN A 98 7.63 -14.41 1.05
CA ASN A 98 7.73 -15.53 1.98
C ASN A 98 6.73 -15.47 3.14
N SER A 99 6.15 -14.29 3.43
CA SER A 99 5.25 -14.08 4.54
C SER A 99 3.87 -13.60 4.09
N LEU A 100 2.89 -13.75 4.99
CA LEU A 100 1.55 -13.19 4.77
C LEU A 100 1.61 -11.65 4.64
N MET A 101 2.50 -10.99 5.40
CA MET A 101 2.73 -9.55 5.32
C MET A 101 3.24 -9.14 3.93
N ALA A 102 4.20 -9.87 3.35
CA ALA A 102 4.71 -9.60 2.00
C ALA A 102 3.63 -9.76 0.92
N LYS A 103 2.80 -10.80 1.02
CA LYS A 103 1.66 -11.04 0.13
C LYS A 103 0.60 -9.95 0.25
N ALA A 104 0.34 -9.50 1.48
CA ALA A 104 -0.60 -8.42 1.76
C ALA A 104 -0.13 -7.09 1.17
N LEU A 105 1.13 -6.71 1.40
CA LEU A 105 1.70 -5.47 0.87
C LEU A 105 1.65 -5.44 -0.66
N PHE A 106 2.00 -6.53 -1.32
CA PHE A 106 1.99 -6.63 -2.77
C PHE A 106 0.62 -6.34 -3.40
N ALA A 107 -0.48 -6.77 -2.75
CA ALA A 107 -1.83 -6.48 -3.21
C ALA A 107 -2.34 -5.11 -2.74
N ALA A 108 -1.90 -4.65 -1.55
CA ALA A 108 -2.34 -3.41 -0.92
C ALA A 108 -1.82 -2.15 -1.63
N ASP A 109 -0.59 -2.18 -2.12
CA ASP A 109 0.02 -1.07 -2.83
C ASP A 109 -0.84 -0.61 -4.02
N PRO A 110 -1.09 -1.41 -5.07
CA PRO A 110 -1.83 -0.93 -6.24
C PRO A 110 -3.32 -0.67 -5.98
N ILE A 111 -3.97 -1.33 -5.02
CA ILE A 111 -5.38 -1.06 -4.72
C ILE A 111 -5.57 0.32 -4.09
N SER A 112 -4.59 0.82 -3.32
CA SER A 112 -4.60 2.17 -2.75
C SER A 112 -4.76 3.24 -3.83
N GLY A 113 -3.98 3.13 -4.90
CA GLY A 113 -4.03 4.02 -6.05
C GLY A 113 -5.36 3.95 -6.81
N LEU A 114 -5.93 2.75 -6.97
CA LEU A 114 -7.24 2.58 -7.61
C LEU A 114 -8.37 3.22 -6.80
N ILE A 115 -8.36 3.07 -5.48
CA ILE A 115 -9.36 3.66 -4.58
C ILE A 115 -9.22 5.18 -4.57
N THR A 116 -8.00 5.70 -4.46
CA THR A 116 -7.70 7.14 -4.53
C THR A 116 -8.22 7.74 -5.85
N ALA A 117 -7.88 7.14 -6.99
CA ALA A 117 -8.36 7.58 -8.29
C ALA A 117 -9.90 7.52 -8.38
N THR A 118 -10.52 6.51 -7.76
CA THR A 118 -11.99 6.40 -7.73
C THR A 118 -12.61 7.54 -6.91
N ALA A 119 -12.03 7.90 -5.77
CA ALA A 119 -12.48 9.03 -4.97
C ALA A 119 -12.36 10.36 -5.73
N LEU A 120 -11.25 10.58 -6.41
CA LEU A 120 -10.98 11.83 -7.16
C LEU A 120 -11.96 12.10 -8.31
N VAL A 121 -12.62 11.07 -8.85
CA VAL A 121 -13.65 11.22 -9.89
C VAL A 121 -15.09 11.28 -9.33
N MET A 122 -15.25 11.18 -8.02
CA MET A 122 -16.54 11.46 -7.38
C MET A 122 -16.80 12.97 -7.38
N PRO A 123 -18.09 13.40 -7.42
CA PRO A 123 -18.42 14.83 -7.45
C PRO A 123 -17.84 15.64 -6.29
N ASP A 124 -17.81 15.06 -5.10
CA ASP A 124 -17.28 15.67 -3.87
C ASP A 124 -15.79 15.34 -3.61
N LYS A 125 -15.20 14.46 -4.42
CA LYS A 125 -13.83 13.96 -4.27
C LYS A 125 -13.53 13.38 -2.89
N LYS A 126 -14.53 12.72 -2.25
CA LYS A 126 -14.41 12.17 -0.91
C LYS A 126 -14.52 10.65 -0.90
N LEU A 127 -13.68 10.00 -0.09
CA LEU A 127 -13.72 8.56 0.16
C LEU A 127 -15.07 8.12 0.77
N ALA A 128 -15.70 8.99 1.56
CA ALA A 128 -17.03 8.74 2.15
C ALA A 128 -18.07 8.38 1.09
N SER A 129 -18.01 8.99 -0.10
CA SER A 129 -18.93 8.77 -1.22
C SER A 129 -18.59 7.54 -2.06
N VAL A 130 -17.39 6.96 -1.88
CA VAL A 130 -16.96 5.77 -2.64
C VAL A 130 -17.62 4.52 -2.05
N LYS A 131 -18.17 3.70 -2.93
CA LYS A 131 -18.74 2.38 -2.59
C LYS A 131 -17.90 1.27 -3.22
N VAL A 132 -17.89 0.09 -2.60
CA VAL A 132 -17.23 -1.12 -3.15
C VAL A 132 -17.62 -1.36 -4.61
N LYS A 133 -18.91 -1.21 -4.95
CA LYS A 133 -19.42 -1.33 -6.34
C LYS A 133 -18.73 -0.35 -7.30
N SER A 134 -18.45 0.87 -6.85
CA SER A 134 -17.76 1.88 -7.67
C SER A 134 -16.31 1.47 -7.96
N VAL A 135 -15.58 1.01 -6.94
CA VAL A 135 -14.21 0.51 -7.09
C VAL A 135 -14.18 -0.72 -8.01
N LYS A 136 -15.10 -1.68 -7.83
CA LYS A 136 -15.23 -2.85 -8.72
C LYS A 136 -15.48 -2.47 -10.18
N LYS A 137 -16.31 -1.46 -10.43
CA LYS A 137 -16.53 -0.94 -11.79
C LYS A 137 -15.24 -0.36 -12.37
N LYS A 138 -14.50 0.43 -11.59
CA LYS A 138 -13.22 1.02 -12.00
C LYS A 138 -12.11 -0.02 -12.14
N PHE A 139 -12.12 -1.07 -11.33
CA PHE A 139 -11.21 -2.22 -11.48
C PHE A 139 -11.34 -2.86 -12.87
N LYS A 140 -12.55 -3.04 -13.38
CA LYS A 140 -12.81 -3.60 -14.70
C LYS A 140 -12.43 -2.66 -15.86
N ALA A 141 -12.38 -1.35 -15.61
CA ALA A 141 -12.03 -0.34 -16.60
C ALA A 141 -10.50 -0.23 -16.70
N LYS A 142 -9.87 -1.02 -17.58
CA LYS A 142 -8.41 -1.14 -17.70
C LYS A 142 -7.69 0.19 -17.99
N GLU A 143 -8.36 1.12 -18.69
CA GLU A 143 -7.80 2.44 -19.00
C GLU A 143 -7.84 3.42 -17.82
N PHE A 144 -8.65 3.13 -16.79
CA PHE A 144 -8.74 3.95 -15.59
C PHE A 144 -7.64 3.59 -14.60
N ALA A 145 -6.90 4.60 -14.10
CA ALA A 145 -5.79 4.40 -13.15
C ALA A 145 -4.84 3.27 -13.60
N LYS A 146 -4.26 3.41 -14.78
CA LYS A 146 -3.39 2.38 -15.42
C LYS A 146 -2.22 1.93 -14.55
N GLY A 147 -1.71 2.82 -13.68
CA GLY A 147 -0.63 2.51 -12.75
C GLY A 147 -1.03 1.50 -11.66
N ALA A 148 -2.32 1.34 -11.38
CA ALA A 148 -2.80 0.33 -10.43
C ALA A 148 -2.85 -1.05 -11.12
N ASN A 149 -1.84 -1.87 -10.92
CA ASN A 149 -1.69 -3.18 -11.54
C ASN A 149 -2.81 -4.14 -11.05
N ARG A 150 -3.72 -4.52 -11.97
CA ARG A 150 -4.88 -5.37 -11.66
C ARG A 150 -4.49 -6.80 -11.31
N GLU A 151 -3.42 -7.32 -11.92
CA GLU A 151 -2.97 -8.68 -11.64
C GLU A 151 -2.36 -8.77 -10.23
N GLN A 152 -1.61 -7.74 -9.80
CA GLN A 152 -1.14 -7.65 -8.42
C GLN A 152 -2.32 -7.58 -7.43
N ILE A 153 -3.34 -6.75 -7.71
CA ILE A 153 -4.52 -6.68 -6.85
C ILE A 153 -5.22 -8.04 -6.74
N LYS A 154 -5.33 -8.79 -7.84
CA LYS A 154 -5.95 -10.13 -7.84
C LYS A 154 -5.21 -11.17 -7.01
N THR A 155 -3.95 -10.96 -6.69
CA THR A 155 -3.23 -11.88 -5.79
C THR A 155 -3.89 -11.98 -4.41
N CYS A 156 -4.76 -11.03 -4.06
CA CYS A 156 -5.60 -11.15 -2.86
C CYS A 156 -6.40 -12.45 -2.83
N GLU A 157 -6.86 -12.96 -3.99
CA GLU A 157 -7.62 -14.20 -4.07
C GLU A 157 -6.72 -15.43 -3.97
N THR A 158 -5.58 -15.42 -4.67
CA THR A 158 -4.69 -16.60 -4.78
C THR A 158 -3.67 -16.71 -3.65
N GLU A 159 -3.17 -15.60 -3.13
CA GLU A 159 -2.11 -15.60 -2.12
C GLU A 159 -2.63 -15.29 -0.70
N LEU A 160 -3.75 -14.55 -0.57
CA LEU A 160 -4.35 -14.21 0.72
C LEU A 160 -5.64 -14.99 1.00
N GLY A 161 -6.27 -15.60 -0.01
CA GLY A 161 -7.54 -16.29 0.13
C GLY A 161 -8.73 -15.33 0.37
N ILE A 162 -8.58 -14.04 0.06
CA ILE A 162 -9.63 -13.03 0.26
C ILE A 162 -10.32 -12.78 -1.09
N PRO A 163 -11.64 -12.95 -1.22
CA PRO A 163 -12.35 -12.58 -2.43
C PRO A 163 -12.16 -11.10 -2.78
N LEU A 164 -11.98 -10.76 -4.06
CA LEU A 164 -11.70 -9.39 -4.51
C LEU A 164 -12.68 -8.35 -3.94
N SER A 165 -13.97 -8.69 -3.83
CA SER A 165 -14.97 -7.78 -3.25
C SER A 165 -14.69 -7.44 -1.78
N GLU A 166 -14.34 -8.45 -1.00
CA GLU A 166 -14.02 -8.32 0.42
C GLU A 166 -12.69 -7.58 0.62
N PHE A 167 -11.69 -7.89 -0.21
CA PHE A 167 -10.42 -7.17 -0.21
C PHE A 167 -10.60 -5.68 -0.50
N ILE A 168 -11.41 -5.33 -1.51
CA ILE A 168 -11.76 -3.92 -1.80
C ILE A 168 -12.49 -3.28 -0.61
N GLU A 169 -13.38 -4.00 0.06
CA GLU A 169 -14.12 -3.48 1.22
C GLU A 169 -13.18 -3.19 2.39
N ILE A 170 -12.27 -4.11 2.71
CA ILE A 170 -11.25 -3.91 3.74
C ILE A 170 -10.40 -2.67 3.40
N ALA A 171 -9.85 -2.62 2.19
CA ALA A 171 -9.00 -1.53 1.75
C ALA A 171 -9.72 -0.17 1.78
N LEU A 172 -10.94 -0.10 1.26
CA LEU A 172 -11.73 1.13 1.24
C LEU A 172 -12.08 1.62 2.65
N ASN A 173 -12.50 0.72 3.54
CA ASN A 173 -12.84 1.07 4.92
C ASN A 173 -11.60 1.56 5.68
N SER A 174 -10.47 0.89 5.50
CA SER A 174 -9.20 1.31 6.11
C SER A 174 -8.76 2.69 5.63
N MET A 175 -8.86 3.00 4.33
CA MET A 175 -8.53 4.32 3.80
C MET A 175 -9.49 5.41 4.30
N LYS A 176 -10.77 5.08 4.55
CA LYS A 176 -11.73 6.02 5.14
C LYS A 176 -11.35 6.46 6.55
N GLU A 177 -10.72 5.59 7.34
CA GLU A 177 -10.26 5.91 8.69
C GLU A 177 -9.18 7.01 8.71
N VAL A 178 -8.43 7.16 7.61
CA VAL A 178 -7.37 8.16 7.44
C VAL A 178 -7.70 9.22 6.37
N SER A 179 -8.98 9.36 6.01
CA SER A 179 -9.44 10.25 4.92
C SER A 179 -8.97 11.70 5.08
N ASP A 180 -8.94 12.22 6.31
CA ASP A 180 -8.49 13.58 6.60
C ASP A 180 -6.99 13.76 6.26
N GLU A 181 -6.16 12.77 6.58
CA GLU A 181 -4.72 12.79 6.27
C GLU A 181 -4.48 12.68 4.75
N LEU A 182 -5.37 12.00 4.03
CA LEU A 182 -5.32 11.87 2.57
C LEU A 182 -5.89 13.11 1.86
N GLY A 183 -6.73 13.90 2.54
CA GLY A 183 -7.45 15.02 1.97
C GLY A 183 -8.63 14.61 1.07
N LEU A 184 -9.18 13.40 1.27
CA LEU A 184 -10.22 12.78 0.45
C LEU A 184 -11.54 12.57 1.20
#